data_dabb6f5d4a860b3b64dff396f617ade8
#
_entry.id   dabb6f5d4a860b3b64dff396f617ade8
#
_cell.length_a   1.000
_cell.length_b   1.000
_cell.length_c   1.000
_cell.angle_alpha   90.00
_cell.angle_beta   90.00
_cell.angle_gamma   90.00
#
_symmetry.space_group_name_H-M   'P 1'
#
loop_
_entity.id
_entity.type
_entity.pdbx_description
1 polymer ?
#
loop_
_entity_poly.entity_id
_entity_poly.type
_entity_poly.pdbx_seq_one_letter_code
_entity_poly.pdbx_strand_id
1 'polypeptide(L)'
;MLKLSRLLSAIGLLLVSHSVGIAAELVSGSYTITQSWSQEQDFERSYFVHVPESAEPLPLFIFLHGNGGNAEKSMAGFTKRNQELSKRYNMVFAQGYQKSWNIVSERSQAPDREFIEAIVTELSGYTNVQATDAVLMGSSNGAALVNQVAIETKLDHFSHYITVVSQLNAWQHDGTAFKAKGGDNNYTESVVPLKGKCLMNVSGANDQLVPYAGGPSKGIRAKDGKLAFVDAERSTFLWAQHYGYTGEPLTQPTESSDVMDTFSYLDGAVIHYKMNTRAHNAGGGVTEPMLLEFLNQSNPR
;
A
#
# COMPACT_ATOMS: atom_id res chain seq x y z
N MET A 1 -77.31 -24.49 23.62
CA MET A 1 -76.63 -23.34 24.27
C MET A 1 -75.14 -23.39 23.96
N LEU A 2 -74.69 -22.67 22.92
CA LEU A 2 -73.29 -22.62 22.55
C LEU A 2 -72.67 -21.41 23.27
N LYS A 3 -71.55 -21.63 24.01
CA LYS A 3 -70.70 -20.54 24.57
C LYS A 3 -69.62 -20.21 23.58
N LEU A 4 -69.66 -18.98 23.07
CA LEU A 4 -68.58 -18.36 22.29
C LEU A 4 -67.51 -17.82 23.27
N SER A 5 -66.33 -18.41 23.26
CA SER A 5 -65.14 -17.81 23.92
C SER A 5 -64.41 -16.91 22.96
N ARG A 6 -64.27 -15.62 23.30
CA ARG A 6 -63.46 -14.62 22.56
C ARG A 6 -62.01 -14.79 22.96
N LEU A 7 -61.15 -15.09 21.99
CA LEU A 7 -59.69 -14.99 22.12
C LEU A 7 -59.29 -13.52 21.84
N LEU A 8 -58.77 -12.86 22.84
CA LEU A 8 -58.08 -11.56 22.67
C LEU A 8 -56.61 -11.84 22.32
N SER A 9 -56.23 -11.57 21.08
CA SER A 9 -54.82 -11.56 20.68
C SER A 9 -54.22 -10.22 21.06
N ALA A 10 -53.30 -10.22 22.01
CA ALA A 10 -52.45 -9.07 22.33
C ALA A 10 -51.30 -9.02 21.32
N ILE A 11 -51.31 -8.02 20.43
CA ILE A 11 -50.19 -7.69 19.55
C ILE A 11 -49.18 -6.92 20.39
N GLY A 12 -48.10 -7.59 20.79
CA GLY A 12 -46.96 -6.96 21.42
C GLY A 12 -46.16 -6.18 20.39
N LEU A 13 -46.16 -4.85 20.48
CA LEU A 13 -45.31 -3.96 19.68
C LEU A 13 -43.88 -4.05 20.21
N LEU A 14 -42.99 -4.77 19.50
CA LEU A 14 -41.57 -4.82 19.80
C LEU A 14 -40.94 -3.49 19.35
N LEU A 15 -40.70 -2.59 20.29
CA LEU A 15 -39.90 -1.41 20.07
C LEU A 15 -38.45 -1.84 19.98
N VAL A 16 -37.93 -2.00 18.77
CA VAL A 16 -36.48 -2.14 18.52
C VAL A 16 -35.86 -0.72 18.70
N SER A 17 -35.31 -0.49 19.87
CA SER A 17 -34.46 0.68 20.12
C SER A 17 -33.17 0.52 19.33
N HIS A 18 -33.04 1.20 18.19
CA HIS A 18 -31.76 1.39 17.54
C HIS A 18 -30.97 2.38 18.40
N SER A 19 -30.05 1.86 19.20
CA SER A 19 -28.98 2.68 19.77
C SER A 19 -28.12 3.15 18.58
N VAL A 20 -28.21 4.39 18.20
CA VAL A 20 -27.23 5.04 17.35
C VAL A 20 -25.95 5.08 18.19
N GLY A 21 -25.09 4.06 18.05
CA GLY A 21 -23.76 4.09 18.61
C GLY A 21 -23.04 5.30 18.00
N ILE A 22 -22.59 6.24 18.84
CA ILE A 22 -21.69 7.29 18.40
C ILE A 22 -20.45 6.57 17.88
N ALA A 23 -20.13 6.73 16.59
CA ALA A 23 -18.92 6.14 16.03
C ALA A 23 -17.71 6.70 16.80
N ALA A 24 -16.80 5.82 17.22
CA ALA A 24 -15.66 6.19 18.05
C ALA A 24 -14.63 7.01 17.25
N GLU A 25 -13.83 7.79 17.94
CA GLU A 25 -12.62 8.42 17.36
C GLU A 25 -11.46 7.45 17.40
N LEU A 26 -10.65 7.43 16.34
CA LEU A 26 -9.37 6.74 16.29
C LEU A 26 -8.39 7.46 17.22
N VAL A 27 -7.64 6.70 18.00
CA VAL A 27 -6.60 7.23 18.89
C VAL A 27 -5.26 6.58 18.59
N SER A 28 -4.16 7.23 18.95
CA SER A 28 -2.82 6.64 18.82
C SER A 28 -2.70 5.39 19.69
N GLY A 29 -2.15 4.31 19.12
CA GLY A 29 -2.04 3.05 19.83
C GLY A 29 -1.63 1.86 18.97
N SER A 30 -1.70 0.68 19.55
CA SER A 30 -1.52 -0.61 18.87
C SER A 30 -2.87 -1.27 18.68
N TYR A 31 -3.09 -1.81 17.48
CA TYR A 31 -4.32 -2.47 17.04
C TYR A 31 -4.01 -3.82 16.43
N THR A 32 -5.01 -4.67 16.27
CA THR A 32 -4.86 -6.01 15.67
C THR A 32 -5.99 -6.32 14.71
N ILE A 33 -5.66 -7.05 13.64
CA ILE A 33 -6.62 -7.75 12.77
C ILE A 33 -6.40 -9.24 12.94
N THR A 34 -7.45 -9.97 13.25
CA THR A 34 -7.41 -11.45 13.35
C THR A 34 -7.51 -12.06 11.95
N GLN A 35 -6.57 -12.92 11.59
CA GLN A 35 -6.56 -13.65 10.32
C GLN A 35 -6.16 -15.12 10.54
N SER A 36 -6.65 -16.00 9.64
CA SER A 36 -6.25 -17.41 9.57
C SER A 36 -5.75 -17.75 8.18
N TRP A 37 -4.67 -18.56 8.11
CA TRP A 37 -4.11 -19.07 6.86
C TRP A 37 -3.35 -20.37 7.11
N SER A 38 -2.68 -20.92 6.12
CA SER A 38 -2.02 -22.23 6.21
C SER A 38 -1.01 -22.40 7.35
N GLN A 39 -0.44 -21.32 7.87
CA GLN A 39 0.56 -21.35 8.95
C GLN A 39 0.01 -21.00 10.33
N GLU A 40 -1.12 -20.31 10.42
CA GLU A 40 -1.67 -19.77 11.65
C GLU A 40 -3.20 -19.83 11.67
N GLN A 41 -3.77 -20.03 12.87
CA GLN A 41 -5.20 -20.00 13.13
C GLN A 41 -5.51 -18.88 14.12
N ASP A 42 -6.46 -17.98 13.79
CA ASP A 42 -6.92 -16.86 14.62
C ASP A 42 -5.76 -15.99 15.14
N PHE A 43 -4.78 -15.74 14.25
CA PHE A 43 -3.61 -14.97 14.58
C PHE A 43 -3.89 -13.47 14.57
N GLU A 44 -3.56 -12.79 15.67
CA GLU A 44 -3.67 -11.34 15.79
C GLU A 44 -2.48 -10.64 15.12
N ARG A 45 -2.72 -10.07 13.94
CA ARG A 45 -1.72 -9.27 13.21
C ARG A 45 -1.76 -7.83 13.69
N SER A 46 -0.65 -7.35 14.23
CA SER A 46 -0.55 -6.01 14.81
C SER A 46 -0.25 -4.92 13.77
N TYR A 47 -0.78 -3.72 14.05
CA TYR A 47 -0.38 -2.48 13.41
C TYR A 47 -0.39 -1.34 14.43
N PHE A 48 0.35 -0.28 14.16
CA PHE A 48 0.52 0.85 15.07
C PHE A 48 -0.01 2.11 14.39
N VAL A 49 -0.71 2.93 15.15
CA VAL A 49 -1.33 4.15 14.66
C VAL A 49 -0.80 5.35 15.43
N HIS A 50 -0.48 6.41 14.70
CA HIS A 50 -0.23 7.74 15.25
C HIS A 50 -1.30 8.69 14.70
N VAL A 51 -2.10 9.25 15.59
CA VAL A 51 -3.17 10.20 15.29
C VAL A 51 -2.73 11.58 15.74
N PRO A 52 -2.57 12.55 14.84
CA PRO A 52 -2.25 13.92 15.22
C PRO A 52 -3.49 14.66 15.74
N GLU A 53 -3.27 15.78 16.44
CA GLU A 53 -4.35 16.69 16.77
C GLU A 53 -4.89 17.34 15.48
N SER A 54 -6.19 17.22 15.24
CA SER A 54 -6.89 17.82 14.09
C SER A 54 -8.35 18.08 14.44
N ALA A 55 -8.88 19.20 13.93
CA ALA A 55 -10.30 19.52 14.02
C ALA A 55 -11.13 18.79 12.95
N GLU A 56 -10.50 18.34 11.87
CA GLU A 56 -11.14 17.68 10.72
C GLU A 56 -10.66 16.25 10.60
N PRO A 57 -11.49 15.34 10.05
CA PRO A 57 -11.06 13.99 9.72
C PRO A 57 -9.87 13.99 8.75
N LEU A 58 -8.86 13.20 9.04
CA LEU A 58 -7.64 13.08 8.21
C LEU A 58 -7.60 11.76 7.44
N PRO A 59 -7.03 11.75 6.22
CA PRO A 59 -6.82 10.51 5.46
C PRO A 59 -5.77 9.61 6.14
N LEU A 60 -5.73 8.34 5.70
CA LEU A 60 -4.75 7.36 6.18
C LEU A 60 -3.46 7.44 5.38
N PHE A 61 -2.32 7.34 6.05
CA PHE A 61 -1.02 7.10 5.45
C PHE A 61 -0.45 5.80 6.01
N ILE A 62 -0.40 4.75 5.19
CA ILE A 62 -0.01 3.41 5.61
C ILE A 62 1.41 3.12 5.13
N PHE A 63 2.29 2.76 6.06
CA PHE A 63 3.69 2.44 5.78
C PHE A 63 3.99 0.95 5.99
N LEU A 64 4.63 0.33 5.00
CA LEU A 64 5.04 -1.07 4.97
C LEU A 64 6.57 -1.16 5.03
N HIS A 65 7.09 -1.76 6.10
CA HIS A 65 8.53 -1.92 6.31
C HIS A 65 9.16 -2.91 5.30
N GLY A 66 10.47 -2.84 5.12
CA GLY A 66 11.25 -3.83 4.36
C GLY A 66 11.40 -5.16 5.12
N ASN A 67 11.95 -6.17 4.44
CA ASN A 67 12.23 -7.48 5.05
C ASN A 67 13.10 -7.35 6.31
N GLY A 68 12.73 -8.04 7.38
CA GLY A 68 13.36 -7.95 8.71
C GLY A 68 12.97 -6.71 9.53
N GLY A 69 12.07 -5.85 9.00
CA GLY A 69 11.67 -4.61 9.66
C GLY A 69 10.77 -4.78 10.88
N ASN A 70 10.53 -3.66 11.55
CA ASN A 70 9.66 -3.58 12.71
C ASN A 70 8.80 -2.31 12.58
N ALA A 71 7.49 -2.47 12.64
CA ALA A 71 6.52 -1.41 12.40
C ALA A 71 6.60 -0.28 13.44
N GLU A 72 6.74 -0.60 14.70
CA GLU A 72 6.83 0.39 15.80
C GLU A 72 8.09 1.27 15.65
N LYS A 73 9.25 0.64 15.35
CA LYS A 73 10.49 1.38 15.09
C LYS A 73 10.38 2.23 13.82
N SER A 74 9.68 1.71 12.80
CA SER A 74 9.41 2.46 11.58
C SER A 74 8.54 3.69 11.87
N MET A 75 7.50 3.55 12.70
CA MET A 75 6.67 4.66 13.15
C MET A 75 7.50 5.74 13.83
N ALA A 76 8.27 5.39 14.85
CA ALA A 76 9.09 6.35 15.58
C ALA A 76 10.11 7.08 14.68
N GLY A 77 10.73 6.34 13.74
CA GLY A 77 11.71 6.93 12.82
C GLY A 77 11.09 7.77 11.72
N PHE A 78 9.95 7.34 11.17
CA PHE A 78 9.26 8.01 10.07
C PHE A 78 8.60 9.32 10.52
N THR A 79 7.82 9.28 11.61
CA THR A 79 7.15 10.47 12.15
C THR A 79 8.15 11.54 12.61
N LYS A 80 9.29 11.13 13.17
CA LYS A 80 10.35 12.07 13.55
C LYS A 80 10.97 12.79 12.33
N ARG A 81 11.09 12.12 11.18
CA ARG A 81 11.68 12.71 9.96
C ARG A 81 10.66 13.47 9.11
N ASN A 82 9.39 13.14 9.20
CA ASN A 82 8.32 13.67 8.36
C ASN A 82 7.25 14.32 9.25
N GLN A 83 7.62 15.40 9.95
CA GLN A 83 6.77 16.02 10.97
C GLN A 83 5.56 16.74 10.37
N GLU A 84 5.72 17.42 9.23
CA GLU A 84 4.61 18.12 8.58
C GLU A 84 3.64 17.11 7.91
N LEU A 85 4.17 16.04 7.34
CA LEU A 85 3.36 14.95 6.81
C LEU A 85 2.54 14.27 7.92
N SER A 86 3.17 14.03 9.08
CA SER A 86 2.52 13.38 10.23
C SER A 86 1.41 14.22 10.87
N LYS A 87 1.31 15.50 10.55
CA LYS A 87 0.19 16.37 10.97
C LYS A 87 -1.00 16.32 10.01
N ARG A 88 -0.81 15.80 8.79
CA ARG A 88 -1.81 15.79 7.71
C ARG A 88 -2.49 14.45 7.51
N TYR A 89 -2.01 13.39 8.18
CA TYR A 89 -2.48 12.02 8.01
C TYR A 89 -2.58 11.29 9.35
N ASN A 90 -3.57 10.42 9.48
CA ASN A 90 -3.54 9.35 10.45
C ASN A 90 -2.50 8.32 9.97
N MET A 91 -1.35 8.26 10.64
CA MET A 91 -0.21 7.42 10.21
C MET A 91 -0.38 6.00 10.72
N VAL A 92 -0.29 5.01 9.83
CA VAL A 92 -0.49 3.59 10.12
C VAL A 92 0.77 2.81 9.74
N PHE A 93 1.27 1.98 10.63
CA PHE A 93 2.48 1.17 10.44
C PHE A 93 2.13 -0.30 10.65
N ALA A 94 1.96 -1.04 9.57
CA ALA A 94 1.59 -2.45 9.61
C ALA A 94 2.79 -3.35 9.87
N GLN A 95 2.63 -4.40 10.71
CA GLN A 95 3.67 -5.38 10.99
C GLN A 95 3.50 -6.62 10.10
N GLY A 96 4.50 -6.90 9.28
CA GLY A 96 4.57 -8.12 8.47
C GLY A 96 4.77 -9.36 9.35
N TYR A 97 4.05 -10.45 9.04
CA TYR A 97 4.24 -11.74 9.70
C TYR A 97 5.67 -12.23 9.49
N GLN A 98 6.32 -12.73 10.55
CA GLN A 98 7.75 -13.09 10.54
C GLN A 98 8.67 -11.95 10.03
N LYS A 99 8.25 -10.69 10.21
CA LYS A 99 8.96 -9.48 9.75
C LYS A 99 9.14 -9.40 8.25
N SER A 100 8.24 -9.96 7.46
CA SER A 100 8.28 -10.03 6.01
C SER A 100 6.87 -9.96 5.41
N TRP A 101 6.78 -9.76 4.11
CA TRP A 101 5.55 -9.76 3.32
C TRP A 101 5.63 -10.87 2.29
N ASN A 102 4.53 -11.61 2.14
CA ASN A 102 4.42 -12.76 1.25
C ASN A 102 4.26 -12.32 -0.21
N ILE A 103 5.35 -12.24 -0.94
CA ILE A 103 5.38 -11.83 -2.35
C ILE A 103 5.62 -13.03 -3.27
N VAL A 104 6.74 -13.75 -3.12
CA VAL A 104 7.13 -14.84 -4.04
C VAL A 104 7.52 -16.12 -3.30
N SER A 105 8.52 -16.04 -2.43
CA SER A 105 9.14 -17.21 -1.77
C SER A 105 9.60 -16.91 -0.35
N GLU A 106 8.98 -15.95 0.28
CA GLU A 106 9.20 -15.60 1.68
C GLU A 106 8.74 -16.74 2.59
N ARG A 107 9.23 -16.74 3.83
CA ARG A 107 8.78 -17.70 4.86
C ARG A 107 7.32 -17.47 5.25
N SER A 108 6.88 -16.23 5.20
CA SER A 108 5.49 -15.85 5.42
C SER A 108 4.61 -16.35 4.27
N GLN A 109 3.50 -16.99 4.60
CA GLN A 109 2.40 -17.30 3.68
C GLN A 109 1.16 -16.49 4.06
N ALA A 110 1.32 -15.44 4.87
CA ALA A 110 0.21 -14.63 5.36
C ALA A 110 -0.52 -13.92 4.21
N PRO A 111 -1.85 -13.71 4.33
CA PRO A 111 -2.66 -12.97 3.35
C PRO A 111 -2.46 -11.47 3.57
N ASP A 112 -1.31 -10.94 3.11
CA ASP A 112 -0.88 -9.59 3.42
C ASP A 112 -1.70 -8.49 2.75
N ARG A 113 -2.15 -8.70 1.49
CA ARG A 113 -3.05 -7.77 0.82
C ARG A 113 -4.35 -7.60 1.61
N GLU A 114 -4.96 -8.72 1.96
CA GLU A 114 -6.20 -8.75 2.75
C GLU A 114 -6.02 -8.10 4.13
N PHE A 115 -4.83 -8.20 4.72
CA PHE A 115 -4.50 -7.52 5.97
C PHE A 115 -4.52 -6.00 5.80
N ILE A 116 -3.90 -5.46 4.74
CA ILE A 116 -3.89 -4.03 4.46
C ILE A 116 -5.29 -3.53 4.13
N GLU A 117 -6.06 -4.28 3.34
CA GLU A 117 -7.46 -3.96 3.02
C GLU A 117 -8.35 -3.96 4.27
N ALA A 118 -8.17 -4.92 5.19
CA ALA A 118 -8.90 -4.97 6.46
C ALA A 118 -8.57 -3.77 7.36
N ILE A 119 -7.30 -3.37 7.47
CA ILE A 119 -6.89 -2.16 8.22
C ILE A 119 -7.62 -0.92 7.68
N VAL A 120 -7.61 -0.70 6.36
CA VAL A 120 -8.28 0.45 5.75
C VAL A 120 -9.76 0.42 6.01
N THR A 121 -10.39 -0.74 5.84
CA THR A 121 -11.84 -0.92 6.04
C THR A 121 -12.24 -0.64 7.51
N GLU A 122 -11.49 -1.18 8.47
CA GLU A 122 -11.74 -0.97 9.91
C GLU A 122 -11.56 0.51 10.27
N LEU A 123 -10.43 1.11 9.89
CA LEU A 123 -10.11 2.48 10.26
C LEU A 123 -11.05 3.51 9.60
N SER A 124 -11.57 3.21 8.42
CA SER A 124 -12.56 4.08 7.75
C SER A 124 -13.89 4.20 8.50
N GLY A 125 -14.12 3.38 9.53
CA GLY A 125 -15.30 3.46 10.39
C GLY A 125 -15.19 4.50 11.52
N TYR A 126 -14.01 5.08 11.76
CA TYR A 126 -13.80 6.08 12.82
C TYR A 126 -14.18 7.50 12.33
N THR A 127 -14.72 8.35 13.25
CA THR A 127 -15.25 9.67 12.90
C THR A 127 -14.19 10.67 12.48
N ASN A 128 -12.96 10.53 12.96
CA ASN A 128 -11.82 11.39 12.64
C ASN A 128 -10.93 10.82 11.53
N VAL A 129 -11.44 9.85 10.76
CA VAL A 129 -10.76 9.27 9.60
C VAL A 129 -11.52 9.62 8.33
N GLN A 130 -10.83 10.23 7.37
CA GLN A 130 -11.32 10.39 6.02
C GLN A 130 -11.19 9.04 5.29
N ALA A 131 -12.32 8.44 4.89
CA ALA A 131 -12.37 7.10 4.33
C ALA A 131 -11.78 6.98 2.91
N THR A 132 -11.55 8.09 2.23
CA THR A 132 -10.95 8.16 0.89
C THR A 132 -9.55 8.77 0.97
N ASP A 133 -8.82 8.72 -0.15
CA ASP A 133 -7.50 9.35 -0.31
C ASP A 133 -6.41 8.75 0.57
N ALA A 134 -6.56 7.46 0.93
CA ALA A 134 -5.52 6.74 1.62
C ALA A 134 -4.25 6.62 0.77
N VAL A 135 -3.10 6.76 1.42
CA VAL A 135 -1.77 6.60 0.85
C VAL A 135 -1.19 5.26 1.31
N LEU A 136 -0.62 4.50 0.38
CA LEU A 136 0.11 3.28 0.70
C LEU A 136 1.57 3.41 0.27
N MET A 137 2.49 3.46 1.23
CA MET A 137 3.92 3.54 1.02
C MET A 137 4.62 2.29 1.53
N GLY A 138 5.61 1.80 0.79
CA GLY A 138 6.43 0.68 1.24
C GLY A 138 7.89 0.80 0.85
N SER A 139 8.75 0.09 1.57
CA SER A 139 10.18 0.01 1.30
C SER A 139 10.60 -1.43 1.04
N SER A 140 11.37 -1.68 -0.03
CA SER A 140 11.91 -2.99 -0.40
C SER A 140 10.80 -4.06 -0.50
N ASN A 141 10.82 -5.11 0.30
CA ASN A 141 9.75 -6.12 0.36
C ASN A 141 8.37 -5.50 0.64
N GLY A 142 8.28 -4.43 1.47
CA GLY A 142 7.05 -3.69 1.65
C GLY A 142 6.59 -2.93 0.39
N ALA A 143 7.52 -2.41 -0.42
CA ALA A 143 7.18 -1.79 -1.71
C ALA A 143 6.69 -2.82 -2.74
N ALA A 144 7.21 -4.05 -2.70
CA ALA A 144 6.67 -5.14 -3.51
C ALA A 144 5.21 -5.47 -3.14
N LEU A 145 4.85 -5.36 -1.84
CA LEU A 145 3.46 -5.49 -1.40
C LEU A 145 2.62 -4.27 -1.84
N VAL A 146 3.17 -3.05 -1.84
CA VAL A 146 2.45 -1.89 -2.42
C VAL A 146 2.08 -2.15 -3.87
N ASN A 147 3.01 -2.64 -4.70
CA ASN A 147 2.72 -3.02 -6.09
C ASN A 147 1.64 -4.10 -6.16
N GLN A 148 1.68 -5.12 -5.30
CA GLN A 148 0.67 -6.18 -5.27
C GLN A 148 -0.71 -5.62 -4.91
N VAL A 149 -0.81 -4.77 -3.88
CA VAL A 149 -2.07 -4.12 -3.50
C VAL A 149 -2.58 -3.26 -4.66
N ALA A 150 -1.73 -2.43 -5.28
CA ALA A 150 -2.10 -1.59 -6.42
C ALA A 150 -2.62 -2.41 -7.61
N ILE A 151 -2.07 -3.61 -7.85
CA ILE A 151 -2.48 -4.52 -8.92
C ILE A 151 -3.83 -5.18 -8.62
N GLU A 152 -4.02 -5.66 -7.39
CA GLU A 152 -5.09 -6.62 -7.09
C GLU A 152 -6.29 -6.03 -6.34
N THR A 153 -6.10 -4.92 -5.60
CA THR A 153 -7.19 -4.36 -4.78
C THR A 153 -8.40 -3.93 -5.60
N LYS A 154 -9.57 -4.13 -5.03
CA LYS A 154 -10.83 -3.58 -5.54
C LYS A 154 -11.38 -2.48 -4.63
N LEU A 155 -10.67 -2.17 -3.54
CA LEU A 155 -11.01 -1.05 -2.66
C LEU A 155 -10.58 0.27 -3.30
N ASP A 156 -11.53 1.17 -3.53
CA ASP A 156 -11.27 2.49 -4.12
C ASP A 156 -10.85 3.56 -3.09
N HIS A 157 -10.34 3.11 -1.94
CA HIS A 157 -9.90 4.00 -0.85
C HIS A 157 -8.53 4.61 -1.11
N PHE A 158 -7.66 3.91 -1.83
CA PHE A 158 -6.30 4.39 -2.10
C PHE A 158 -6.29 5.40 -3.24
N SER A 159 -5.60 6.52 -3.04
CA SER A 159 -5.33 7.53 -4.07
C SER A 159 -3.88 7.52 -4.54
N HIS A 160 -2.93 7.25 -3.63
CA HIS A 160 -1.50 7.32 -3.89
C HIS A 160 -0.77 6.05 -3.47
N TYR A 161 0.12 5.57 -4.34
CA TYR A 161 1.03 4.47 -4.08
C TYR A 161 2.48 4.95 -4.14
N ILE A 162 3.30 4.60 -3.15
CA ILE A 162 4.71 4.99 -3.09
C ILE A 162 5.57 3.74 -2.90
N THR A 163 6.39 3.42 -3.89
CA THR A 163 7.29 2.27 -3.89
C THR A 163 8.74 2.72 -3.79
N VAL A 164 9.42 2.31 -2.71
CA VAL A 164 10.82 2.69 -2.46
C VAL A 164 11.69 1.44 -2.52
N VAL A 165 12.69 1.47 -3.39
CA VAL A 165 13.66 0.40 -3.67
C VAL A 165 13.01 -0.96 -3.98
N SER A 166 11.87 -0.94 -4.66
CA SER A 166 11.28 -2.12 -5.30
C SER A 166 10.24 -1.70 -6.36
N GLN A 167 10.66 -1.65 -7.59
CA GLN A 167 9.79 -1.57 -8.77
C GLN A 167 9.06 -2.90 -9.01
N LEU A 168 8.23 -2.98 -10.06
CA LEU A 168 7.57 -4.23 -10.46
C LEU A 168 8.60 -5.36 -10.62
N ASN A 169 8.29 -6.52 -10.08
CA ASN A 169 9.04 -7.73 -10.40
C ASN A 169 8.40 -8.44 -11.61
N ALA A 170 9.16 -9.35 -12.24
CA ALA A 170 8.75 -10.06 -13.43
C ALA A 170 7.55 -11.01 -13.23
N TRP A 171 7.16 -11.28 -11.99
CA TRP A 171 5.96 -12.03 -11.64
C TRP A 171 4.73 -11.11 -11.58
N GLN A 172 4.89 -9.88 -11.09
CA GLN A 172 3.83 -8.88 -11.01
C GLN A 172 3.47 -8.30 -12.39
N HIS A 173 4.42 -8.31 -13.34
CA HIS A 173 4.19 -7.90 -14.73
C HIS A 173 5.06 -8.71 -15.69
N ASP A 174 4.45 -9.45 -16.60
CA ASP A 174 5.14 -10.39 -17.50
C ASP A 174 5.66 -9.75 -18.81
N GLY A 175 5.65 -8.42 -18.89
CA GLY A 175 5.95 -7.64 -20.10
C GLY A 175 4.71 -7.27 -20.90
N THR A 176 3.58 -7.95 -20.68
CA THR A 176 2.32 -7.74 -21.41
C THR A 176 1.18 -7.31 -20.49
N ALA A 177 1.05 -7.89 -19.31
CA ALA A 177 -0.05 -7.66 -18.38
C ALA A 177 0.39 -7.70 -16.92
N PHE A 178 -0.34 -6.98 -16.09
CA PHE A 178 -0.28 -7.14 -14.63
C PHE A 178 -0.85 -8.49 -14.22
N LYS A 179 -0.23 -9.10 -13.21
CA LYS A 179 -0.58 -10.44 -12.73
C LYS A 179 -0.96 -10.42 -11.25
N ALA A 180 -2.06 -11.07 -10.93
CA ALA A 180 -2.42 -11.37 -9.56
C ALA A 180 -1.50 -12.45 -8.97
N LYS A 181 -1.15 -12.32 -7.69
CA LYS A 181 -0.31 -13.28 -6.98
C LYS A 181 -0.89 -14.69 -6.98
N GLY A 182 -2.22 -14.79 -6.80
CA GLY A 182 -2.89 -16.06 -6.62
C GLY A 182 -2.60 -16.74 -5.27
N GLY A 183 -3.38 -17.75 -4.93
CA GLY A 183 -3.23 -18.47 -3.65
C GLY A 183 -1.89 -19.18 -3.49
N ASP A 184 -1.30 -19.63 -4.58
CA ASP A 184 -0.04 -20.38 -4.59
C ASP A 184 1.19 -19.51 -4.94
N ASN A 185 1.06 -18.19 -4.94
CA ASN A 185 2.08 -17.26 -5.40
C ASN A 185 2.58 -17.61 -6.82
N ASN A 186 1.70 -17.93 -7.74
CA ASN A 186 2.04 -18.42 -9.07
C ASN A 186 1.92 -17.35 -10.17
N TYR A 187 1.23 -16.24 -9.89
CA TYR A 187 1.09 -15.09 -10.80
C TYR A 187 0.60 -15.45 -12.21
N THR A 188 -0.32 -16.38 -12.33
CA THR A 188 -0.81 -16.86 -13.63
C THR A 188 -1.98 -16.05 -14.18
N GLU A 189 -2.77 -15.42 -13.29
CA GLU A 189 -3.96 -14.67 -13.67
C GLU A 189 -3.60 -13.23 -14.08
N SER A 190 -4.01 -12.82 -15.27
CA SER A 190 -3.92 -11.42 -15.71
C SER A 190 -5.04 -10.60 -15.08
N VAL A 191 -4.71 -9.44 -14.55
CA VAL A 191 -5.68 -8.53 -13.94
C VAL A 191 -5.51 -7.12 -14.47
N VAL A 192 -6.58 -6.33 -14.37
CA VAL A 192 -6.58 -4.91 -14.70
C VAL A 192 -6.67 -4.14 -13.39
N PRO A 193 -5.61 -3.41 -12.98
CA PRO A 193 -5.63 -2.58 -11.78
C PRO A 193 -6.69 -1.47 -11.86
N LEU A 194 -7.10 -0.91 -10.72
CA LEU A 194 -7.92 0.30 -10.69
C LEU A 194 -7.16 1.46 -11.34
N LYS A 195 -7.91 2.31 -12.05
CA LYS A 195 -7.38 3.53 -12.70
C LYS A 195 -7.54 4.76 -11.80
N GLY A 196 -7.00 5.88 -12.25
CA GLY A 196 -7.13 7.16 -11.55
C GLY A 196 -6.40 7.15 -10.22
N LYS A 197 -5.16 6.68 -10.19
CA LYS A 197 -4.30 6.66 -9.01
C LYS A 197 -2.97 7.34 -9.31
N CYS A 198 -2.33 7.88 -8.29
CA CYS A 198 -0.97 8.40 -8.39
C CYS A 198 0.05 7.34 -7.95
N LEU A 199 1.22 7.32 -8.61
CA LEU A 199 2.29 6.39 -8.25
C LEU A 199 3.66 7.07 -8.27
N MET A 200 4.37 6.98 -7.15
CA MET A 200 5.79 7.36 -7.04
C MET A 200 6.64 6.10 -6.91
N ASN A 201 7.67 5.99 -7.73
CA ASN A 201 8.73 4.99 -7.56
C ASN A 201 10.05 5.68 -7.26
N VAL A 202 10.82 5.13 -6.31
CA VAL A 202 12.18 5.61 -5.97
C VAL A 202 13.14 4.44 -6.03
N SER A 203 14.17 4.50 -6.88
CA SER A 203 15.15 3.44 -7.04
C SER A 203 16.58 3.99 -7.01
N GLY A 204 17.53 3.19 -6.54
CA GLY A 204 18.95 3.51 -6.57
C GLY A 204 19.60 3.03 -7.88
N ALA A 205 20.32 3.89 -8.57
CA ALA A 205 20.99 3.55 -9.83
C ALA A 205 21.99 2.40 -9.69
N ASN A 206 22.58 2.23 -8.49
CA ASN A 206 23.57 1.20 -8.18
C ASN A 206 22.97 -0.01 -7.41
N ASP A 207 21.64 -0.10 -7.33
CA ASP A 207 20.99 -1.23 -6.65
C ASP A 207 21.20 -2.53 -7.42
N GLN A 208 21.68 -3.56 -6.72
CA GLN A 208 21.92 -4.89 -7.28
C GLN A 208 21.05 -5.97 -6.57
N LEU A 209 20.40 -5.58 -5.48
CA LEU A 209 19.44 -6.46 -4.81
C LEU A 209 18.08 -6.38 -5.54
N VAL A 210 17.65 -5.16 -5.88
CA VAL A 210 16.57 -4.87 -6.81
C VAL A 210 17.19 -4.10 -7.98
N PRO A 211 17.70 -4.80 -9.02
CA PRO A 211 18.52 -4.17 -10.05
C PRO A 211 17.78 -3.04 -10.77
N TYR A 212 18.39 -1.85 -10.82
CA TYR A 212 17.80 -0.68 -11.47
C TYR A 212 17.40 -0.97 -12.92
N ALA A 213 18.34 -1.55 -13.69
CA ALA A 213 18.11 -1.94 -15.09
C ALA A 213 17.27 -3.23 -15.25
N GLY A 214 16.63 -3.69 -14.17
CA GLY A 214 15.88 -4.94 -14.20
C GLY A 214 16.76 -6.20 -14.21
N GLY A 215 16.13 -7.33 -14.48
CA GLY A 215 16.79 -8.63 -14.50
C GLY A 215 16.89 -9.30 -13.12
N PRO A 216 17.68 -10.40 -12.99
CA PRO A 216 17.70 -11.21 -11.79
C PRO A 216 18.41 -10.51 -10.62
N SER A 217 17.80 -10.58 -9.44
CA SER A 217 18.40 -10.16 -8.18
C SER A 217 19.69 -10.88 -7.86
N LYS A 218 20.66 -10.21 -7.24
CA LYS A 218 21.83 -10.89 -6.67
C LYS A 218 21.51 -11.69 -5.41
N GLY A 219 20.47 -11.34 -4.66
CA GLY A 219 20.19 -11.93 -3.34
C GLY A 219 18.77 -12.46 -3.11
N ILE A 220 17.75 -11.96 -3.81
CA ILE A 220 16.36 -12.37 -3.60
C ILE A 220 16.08 -13.63 -4.42
N ARG A 221 15.54 -14.66 -3.77
CA ARG A 221 15.15 -15.92 -4.39
C ARG A 221 13.69 -15.87 -4.86
N ALA A 222 13.37 -16.68 -5.85
CA ALA A 222 12.03 -17.04 -6.29
C ALA A 222 11.92 -18.57 -6.37
N LYS A 223 10.72 -19.11 -6.62
CA LYS A 223 10.48 -20.56 -6.69
C LYS A 223 11.34 -21.25 -7.76
N ASP A 224 11.63 -20.55 -8.85
CA ASP A 224 12.37 -21.00 -10.03
C ASP A 224 13.81 -20.46 -10.12
N GLY A 225 14.35 -19.96 -9.01
CA GLY A 225 15.71 -19.43 -8.96
C GLY A 225 15.83 -18.10 -8.25
N LYS A 226 16.21 -17.03 -8.97
CA LYS A 226 16.30 -15.66 -8.45
C LYS A 226 15.14 -14.82 -8.96
N LEU A 227 14.57 -14.02 -8.08
CA LEU A 227 13.54 -13.06 -8.47
C LEU A 227 14.14 -12.08 -9.48
N ALA A 228 13.49 -11.95 -10.62
CA ALA A 228 13.79 -10.92 -11.61
C ALA A 228 12.88 -9.72 -11.47
N PHE A 229 13.39 -8.56 -11.85
CA PHE A 229 12.66 -7.29 -11.80
C PHE A 229 12.51 -6.72 -13.21
N VAL A 230 11.47 -5.94 -13.41
CA VAL A 230 11.33 -5.05 -14.56
C VAL A 230 12.31 -3.89 -14.36
N ASP A 231 12.88 -3.33 -15.44
CA ASP A 231 13.66 -2.10 -15.38
C ASP A 231 12.84 -0.99 -14.67
N ALA A 232 13.48 -0.15 -13.84
CA ALA A 232 12.78 0.79 -12.96
C ALA A 232 12.03 1.89 -13.73
N GLU A 233 12.64 2.44 -14.80
CA GLU A 233 12.01 3.43 -15.67
C GLU A 233 10.86 2.79 -16.46
N ARG A 234 11.09 1.58 -16.99
CA ARG A 234 10.06 0.80 -17.69
C ARG A 234 8.90 0.44 -16.76
N SER A 235 9.16 0.05 -15.52
CA SER A 235 8.14 -0.25 -14.50
C SER A 235 7.21 0.96 -14.29
N THR A 236 7.80 2.15 -14.13
CA THR A 236 7.03 3.37 -13.94
C THR A 236 6.24 3.75 -15.20
N PHE A 237 6.84 3.59 -16.39
CA PHE A 237 6.12 3.80 -17.65
C PHE A 237 4.91 2.86 -17.81
N LEU A 238 5.02 1.58 -17.42
CA LEU A 238 3.89 0.64 -17.47
C LEU A 238 2.72 1.10 -16.60
N TRP A 239 2.99 1.65 -15.43
CA TRP A 239 1.98 2.27 -14.59
C TRP A 239 1.40 3.55 -15.22
N ALA A 240 2.25 4.42 -15.79
CA ALA A 240 1.79 5.63 -16.48
C ALA A 240 0.87 5.28 -17.66
N GLN A 241 1.26 4.29 -18.48
CA GLN A 241 0.46 3.79 -19.59
C GLN A 241 -0.88 3.24 -19.11
N HIS A 242 -0.88 2.45 -18.02
CA HIS A 242 -2.09 1.93 -17.43
C HIS A 242 -3.02 3.05 -16.93
N TYR A 243 -2.47 4.13 -16.37
CA TYR A 243 -3.23 5.30 -15.89
C TYR A 243 -3.58 6.30 -16.98
N GLY A 244 -3.31 6.00 -18.25
CA GLY A 244 -3.81 6.76 -19.40
C GLY A 244 -2.75 7.56 -20.16
N TYR A 245 -1.46 7.42 -19.84
CA TYR A 245 -0.40 8.01 -20.65
C TYR A 245 -0.34 7.32 -22.02
N THR A 246 -0.41 8.10 -23.10
CA THR A 246 -0.46 7.60 -24.48
C THR A 246 0.82 7.87 -25.27
N GLY A 247 1.81 8.56 -24.68
CA GLY A 247 3.10 8.83 -25.30
C GLY A 247 4.07 7.65 -25.21
N GLU A 248 5.24 7.83 -25.81
CA GLU A 248 6.35 6.88 -25.71
C GLU A 248 7.05 6.98 -24.36
N PRO A 249 7.78 5.92 -23.93
CA PRO A 249 8.58 6.00 -22.70
C PRO A 249 9.63 7.12 -22.82
N LEU A 250 9.81 7.86 -21.73
CA LEU A 250 10.85 8.89 -21.66
C LEU A 250 12.24 8.25 -21.81
N THR A 251 13.06 8.79 -22.71
CA THR A 251 14.45 8.35 -22.94
C THR A 251 15.45 9.24 -22.21
N GLN A 252 14.97 10.37 -21.67
CA GLN A 252 15.75 11.32 -20.87
C GLN A 252 14.92 11.74 -19.67
N PRO A 253 15.54 12.06 -18.54
CA PRO A 253 14.80 12.59 -17.39
C PRO A 253 14.16 13.94 -17.71
N THR A 254 13.03 14.22 -17.10
CA THR A 254 12.37 15.54 -17.15
C THR A 254 13.13 16.58 -16.35
N GLU A 255 13.82 16.14 -15.29
CA GLU A 255 14.72 16.95 -14.48
C GLU A 255 15.93 16.10 -14.08
N SER A 256 17.11 16.71 -14.03
CA SER A 256 18.36 16.02 -13.70
C SER A 256 19.26 16.86 -12.80
N SER A 257 19.91 16.17 -11.87
CA SER A 257 20.97 16.72 -11.03
C SER A 257 22.05 15.66 -10.78
N ASP A 258 23.16 16.05 -10.15
CA ASP A 258 24.23 15.11 -9.80
C ASP A 258 23.77 13.94 -8.90
N VAL A 259 22.71 14.17 -8.12
CA VAL A 259 22.22 13.20 -7.12
C VAL A 259 20.96 12.47 -7.53
N MET A 260 20.16 13.03 -8.44
CA MET A 260 18.85 12.50 -8.77
C MET A 260 18.41 12.91 -10.18
N ASP A 261 17.89 11.92 -10.93
CA ASP A 261 17.13 12.13 -12.15
C ASP A 261 15.65 11.87 -11.87
N THR A 262 14.77 12.67 -12.50
CA THR A 262 13.33 12.58 -12.38
C THR A 262 12.70 12.22 -13.73
N PHE A 263 11.83 11.24 -13.76
CA PHE A 263 11.00 10.89 -14.92
C PHE A 263 9.54 11.09 -14.54
N SER A 264 8.90 12.11 -15.09
CA SER A 264 7.55 12.53 -14.74
C SER A 264 6.58 12.30 -15.90
N TYR A 265 5.47 11.61 -15.62
CA TYR A 265 4.36 11.33 -16.51
C TYR A 265 3.08 11.89 -15.91
N LEU A 266 2.09 12.19 -16.77
CA LEU A 266 0.76 12.63 -16.35
C LEU A 266 0.81 13.79 -15.35
N ASP A 267 1.62 14.81 -15.69
CA ASP A 267 1.80 16.03 -14.89
C ASP A 267 2.23 15.76 -13.43
N GLY A 268 3.05 14.73 -13.22
CA GLY A 268 3.55 14.35 -11.90
C GLY A 268 2.73 13.29 -11.17
N ALA A 269 1.57 12.89 -11.69
CA ALA A 269 0.75 11.84 -11.08
C ALA A 269 1.42 10.46 -11.10
N VAL A 270 2.31 10.21 -12.08
CA VAL A 270 3.19 9.04 -12.10
C VAL A 270 4.63 9.50 -12.25
N ILE A 271 5.44 9.26 -11.23
CA ILE A 271 6.79 9.81 -11.15
C ILE A 271 7.82 8.79 -10.71
N HIS A 272 8.98 8.81 -11.31
CA HIS A 272 10.13 8.01 -10.93
C HIS A 272 11.32 8.89 -10.54
N TYR A 273 11.90 8.60 -9.39
CA TYR A 273 13.13 9.20 -8.92
C TYR A 273 14.26 8.18 -8.95
N LYS A 274 15.24 8.41 -9.81
CA LYS A 274 16.49 7.66 -9.86
C LYS A 274 17.54 8.34 -8.98
N MET A 275 17.94 7.71 -7.91
CA MET A 275 18.99 8.20 -7.02
C MET A 275 20.36 7.79 -7.57
N ASN A 276 21.05 8.72 -8.25
CA ASN A 276 22.23 8.45 -9.10
C ASN A 276 23.41 7.80 -8.36
N THR A 277 23.59 8.12 -7.08
CA THR A 277 24.72 7.63 -6.27
C THR A 277 24.35 6.53 -5.27
N ARG A 278 23.06 6.14 -5.18
CA ARG A 278 22.58 5.20 -4.18
C ARG A 278 22.35 3.81 -4.75
N ALA A 279 22.38 2.83 -3.85
CA ALA A 279 22.02 1.44 -4.10
C ALA A 279 20.67 1.13 -3.43
N HIS A 280 20.53 -0.04 -2.78
CA HIS A 280 19.31 -0.45 -2.05
C HIS A 280 18.97 0.42 -0.82
N ASN A 281 19.74 1.45 -0.58
CA ASN A 281 19.52 2.49 0.43
C ASN A 281 18.95 3.81 -0.15
N ALA A 282 18.41 3.79 -1.37
CA ALA A 282 17.86 4.97 -2.03
C ALA A 282 16.73 5.64 -1.24
N GLY A 283 16.01 4.89 -0.41
CA GLY A 283 15.01 5.43 0.51
C GLY A 283 15.54 6.52 1.46
N GLY A 284 16.84 6.51 1.76
CA GLY A 284 17.48 7.61 2.51
C GLY A 284 17.58 8.93 1.74
N GLY A 285 17.25 8.94 0.44
CA GLY A 285 17.15 10.14 -0.39
C GLY A 285 15.73 10.70 -0.50
N VAL A 286 14.73 9.98 -0.04
CA VAL A 286 13.35 10.46 -0.01
C VAL A 286 13.21 11.49 1.11
N THR A 287 12.84 12.70 0.75
CA THR A 287 12.66 13.82 1.67
C THR A 287 11.18 14.11 1.90
N GLU A 288 10.86 14.74 3.03
CA GLU A 288 9.49 15.15 3.31
C GLU A 288 8.90 16.11 2.25
N PRO A 289 9.65 17.11 1.73
CA PRO A 289 9.16 17.93 0.62
C PRO A 289 8.78 17.13 -0.62
N MET A 290 9.58 16.12 -1.02
CA MET A 290 9.24 15.24 -2.16
C MET A 290 7.91 14.49 -1.92
N LEU A 291 7.71 13.97 -0.70
CA LEU A 291 6.46 13.31 -0.34
C LEU A 291 5.27 14.27 -0.39
N LEU A 292 5.41 15.45 0.21
CA LEU A 292 4.35 16.48 0.24
C LEU A 292 3.99 16.98 -1.16
N GLU A 293 4.98 17.18 -2.02
CA GLU A 293 4.78 17.58 -3.41
C GLU A 293 4.01 16.51 -4.19
N PHE A 294 4.43 15.26 -4.09
CA PHE A 294 3.75 14.14 -4.74
C PHE A 294 2.32 13.94 -4.23
N LEU A 295 2.09 14.05 -2.93
CA LEU A 295 0.77 13.87 -2.32
C LEU A 295 -0.22 15.01 -2.61
N ASN A 296 0.26 16.14 -3.15
CA ASN A 296 -0.57 17.22 -3.68
C ASN A 296 -1.01 16.98 -5.13
N GLN A 297 -0.50 15.93 -5.81
CA GLN A 297 -0.90 15.61 -7.18
C GLN A 297 -2.34 15.13 -7.22
N SER A 298 -3.06 15.55 -8.26
CA SER A 298 -4.41 15.07 -8.51
C SER A 298 -4.37 13.72 -9.25
N ASN A 299 -5.31 12.85 -8.93
CA ASN A 299 -5.46 11.60 -9.66
C ASN A 299 -5.66 11.85 -11.15
N PRO A 300 -4.95 11.13 -12.04
CA PRO A 300 -5.13 11.24 -13.48
C PRO A 300 -6.55 10.81 -13.86
N ARG A 301 -7.19 11.57 -14.76
CA ARG A 301 -8.57 11.34 -15.22
C ARG A 301 -8.66 10.31 -16.31
#